data_cdfc18fa09d88dee62e8e3c0d9d91b5e
#
_entry.id   cdfc18fa09d88dee62e8e3c0d9d91b5e
#
_cell.length_a   1.000
_cell.length_b   1.000
_cell.length_c   1.000
_cell.angle_alpha   90.00
_cell.angle_beta   90.00
_cell.angle_gamma   90.00
#
_symmetry.space_group_name_H-M   'P 1'
#
loop_
_entity.id
_entity.type
_entity.pdbx_description
1 polymer ?
#
loop_
_entity_poly.entity_id
_entity_poly.type
_entity_poly.pdbx_seq_one_letter_code
_entity_poly.pdbx_strand_id
1 'polypeptide(L)'
;MRFGKAEDISAIDFSLPNDVPSTKRVLSNVLNSLYSTNVGCGHWGKNYLHNFYPKGTKDELAYYSTQFNSIELNASFYKNYEPEQYKKWYDRTEK
;
A
#
# COMPACT_ATOMS: atom_id res chain seq x y z
N MET A 1 25.54 4.29 -14.19
CA MET A 1 24.16 4.65 -13.73
C MET A 1 23.79 3.65 -12.65
N ARG A 2 23.57 4.08 -11.41
CA ARG A 2 23.08 3.18 -10.35
C ARG A 2 21.57 3.05 -10.49
N PHE A 3 21.11 1.91 -10.94
CA PHE A 3 19.69 1.65 -11.12
C PHE A 3 18.95 1.71 -9.79
N GLY A 4 17.85 2.46 -9.74
CA GLY A 4 16.89 2.43 -8.62
C GLY A 4 17.25 3.25 -7.38
N LYS A 5 18.26 4.11 -7.42
CA LYS A 5 18.59 4.97 -6.29
C LYS A 5 18.90 6.40 -6.78
N ALA A 6 18.01 7.33 -6.46
CA ALA A 6 18.30 8.74 -6.62
C ALA A 6 19.29 9.19 -5.53
N GLU A 7 20.31 9.99 -5.89
CA GLU A 7 21.29 10.51 -4.93
C GLU A 7 20.68 11.59 -4.03
N ASP A 8 19.78 12.39 -4.60
CA ASP A 8 19.01 13.39 -3.86
C ASP A 8 17.55 13.32 -4.32
N ILE A 9 16.67 12.97 -3.40
CA ILE A 9 15.22 12.91 -3.63
C ILE A 9 14.51 14.25 -3.33
N SER A 10 15.20 15.20 -2.71
CA SER A 10 14.60 16.50 -2.33
C SER A 10 14.25 17.36 -3.53
N ALA A 11 14.95 17.16 -4.67
CA ALA A 11 14.71 17.85 -5.92
C ALA A 11 13.65 17.19 -6.81
N ILE A 12 13.11 16.04 -6.40
CA ILE A 12 12.10 15.31 -7.18
C ILE A 12 10.72 15.81 -6.78
N ASP A 13 10.00 16.34 -7.75
CA ASP A 13 8.58 16.66 -7.57
C ASP A 13 7.75 15.38 -7.67
N PHE A 14 7.17 14.95 -6.54
CA PHE A 14 6.27 13.80 -6.44
C PHE A 14 4.80 14.19 -6.58
N SER A 15 4.49 15.45 -6.88
CA SER A 15 3.11 15.85 -7.10
C SER A 15 2.56 15.19 -8.37
N LEU A 16 1.28 14.82 -8.32
CA LEU A 16 0.61 14.34 -9.52
C LEU A 16 0.33 15.50 -10.46
N PRO A 17 0.52 15.33 -11.78
CA PRO A 17 0.13 16.35 -12.75
C PRO A 17 -1.38 16.59 -12.68
N ASN A 18 -1.79 17.79 -13.03
CA ASN A 18 -3.21 18.11 -13.12
C ASN A 18 -3.90 17.26 -14.20
N ASP A 19 -5.11 16.80 -13.89
CA ASP A 19 -5.93 16.08 -14.86
C ASP A 19 -6.21 16.93 -16.10
N VAL A 20 -5.97 16.34 -17.26
CA VAL A 20 -6.35 16.94 -18.53
C VAL A 20 -7.87 16.85 -18.75
N PRO A 21 -8.45 17.72 -19.59
CA PRO A 21 -9.91 17.73 -19.81
C PRO A 21 -10.48 16.38 -20.26
N SER A 22 -9.72 15.60 -21.02
CA SER A 22 -10.13 14.25 -21.46
C SER A 22 -10.27 13.28 -20.26
N THR A 23 -9.35 13.32 -19.29
CA THR A 23 -9.42 12.51 -18.08
C THR A 23 -10.69 12.87 -17.28
N LYS A 24 -10.94 14.14 -17.05
CA LYS A 24 -12.14 14.62 -16.35
C LYS A 24 -13.43 14.15 -17.04
N ARG A 25 -13.47 14.21 -18.37
CA ARG A 25 -14.63 13.75 -19.16
C ARG A 25 -14.84 12.23 -19.02
N VAL A 26 -13.78 11.43 -19.06
CA VAL A 26 -13.89 9.98 -18.88
C VAL A 26 -14.37 9.65 -17.48
N LEU A 27 -13.77 10.25 -16.45
CA LEU A 27 -14.14 10.01 -15.06
C LEU A 27 -15.58 10.47 -14.72
N SER A 28 -16.06 11.56 -15.33
CA SER A 28 -17.44 12.03 -15.11
C SER A 28 -18.50 11.09 -15.70
N ASN A 29 -18.12 10.27 -16.68
CA ASN A 29 -19.01 9.29 -17.31
C ASN A 29 -18.99 7.91 -16.64
N VAL A 30 -18.17 7.72 -15.61
CA VAL A 30 -18.17 6.49 -14.82
C VAL A 30 -19.40 6.51 -13.92
N LEU A 31 -20.45 5.83 -14.35
CA LEU A 31 -21.59 5.50 -13.51
C LEU A 31 -21.08 4.78 -12.26
N ASN A 32 -21.56 5.19 -11.09
CA ASN A 32 -21.27 4.68 -9.76
C ASN A 32 -20.78 3.23 -9.78
N SER A 33 -19.51 3.07 -9.52
CA SER A 33 -18.76 1.92 -9.89
C SER A 33 -19.18 0.67 -9.13
N LEU A 34 -19.50 -0.35 -9.89
CA LEU A 34 -19.46 -1.74 -9.46
C LEU A 34 -18.01 -2.24 -9.18
N TYR A 35 -17.04 -1.34 -9.27
CA TYR A 35 -15.61 -1.65 -9.11
C TYR A 35 -15.14 -1.22 -7.73
N SER A 36 -14.56 -2.14 -6.97
CA SER A 36 -13.77 -1.81 -5.79
C SER A 36 -12.30 -1.68 -6.19
N THR A 37 -11.65 -0.61 -5.73
CA THR A 37 -10.22 -0.44 -5.90
C THR A 37 -9.51 -0.92 -4.65
N ASN A 38 -8.57 -1.85 -4.83
CA ASN A 38 -7.71 -2.29 -3.75
C ASN A 38 -6.35 -1.59 -3.86
N VAL A 39 -5.95 -0.95 -2.76
CA VAL A 39 -4.67 -0.24 -2.65
C VAL A 39 -3.90 -0.78 -1.47
N GLY A 40 -2.64 -1.10 -1.70
CA GLY A 40 -1.78 -1.65 -0.66
C GLY A 40 -0.31 -1.66 -1.08
N CYS A 41 0.53 -2.16 -0.18
CA CYS A 41 1.98 -2.30 -0.38
C CYS A 41 2.39 -3.77 -0.36
N GLY A 42 3.63 -4.07 -0.78
CA GLY A 42 4.21 -5.41 -0.72
C GLY A 42 4.69 -5.82 0.69
N HIS A 43 4.64 -4.93 1.67
CA HIS A 43 5.04 -5.16 3.06
C HIS A 43 4.30 -4.23 4.00
N TRP A 44 4.12 -4.66 5.27
CA TRP A 44 3.60 -3.82 6.35
C TRP A 44 4.62 -3.49 7.45
N GLY A 45 5.84 -4.06 7.38
CA GLY A 45 6.87 -3.82 8.40
C GLY A 45 7.43 -2.40 8.33
N LYS A 46 7.68 -1.75 9.48
CA LYS A 46 8.25 -0.40 9.54
C LYS A 46 9.65 -0.27 8.93
N ASN A 47 10.38 -1.37 8.75
CA ASN A 47 11.65 -1.38 8.04
C ASN A 47 11.50 -1.10 6.54
N TYR A 48 10.29 -1.28 5.99
CA TYR A 48 9.94 -1.01 4.59
C TYR A 48 9.14 0.29 4.45
N LEU A 49 8.26 0.57 5.42
CA LEU A 49 7.39 1.74 5.42
C LEU A 49 7.93 2.79 6.41
N HIS A 50 9.05 3.41 6.02
CA HIS A 50 9.70 4.45 6.83
C HIS A 50 8.76 5.64 7.06
N ASN A 51 8.66 6.11 8.30
CA ASN A 51 7.84 7.25 8.72
C ASN A 51 6.32 7.07 8.53
N PHE A 52 5.86 5.88 8.15
CA PHE A 52 4.43 5.60 7.99
C PHE A 52 3.71 5.40 9.33
N TYR A 53 4.37 4.74 10.26
CA TYR A 53 3.78 4.42 11.55
C TYR A 53 3.94 5.53 12.58
N PRO A 54 2.87 5.90 13.32
CA PRO A 54 2.98 6.78 14.47
C PRO A 54 4.00 6.26 15.50
N LYS A 55 4.65 7.18 16.20
CA LYS A 55 5.58 6.80 17.27
C LYS A 55 4.85 5.98 18.35
N GLY A 56 5.40 4.82 18.67
CA GLY A 56 4.80 3.93 19.68
C GLY A 56 3.81 2.89 19.14
N THR A 57 3.62 2.79 17.81
CA THR A 57 2.82 1.72 17.22
C THR A 57 3.36 0.35 17.64
N LYS A 58 2.51 -0.43 18.31
CA LYS A 58 2.84 -1.78 18.83
C LYS A 58 2.49 -2.87 17.81
N ASP A 59 1.41 -2.71 17.08
CA ASP A 59 0.95 -3.65 16.06
C ASP A 59 0.92 -2.97 14.70
N GLU A 60 1.95 -3.25 13.91
CA GLU A 60 2.13 -2.65 12.59
C GLU A 60 1.07 -3.12 11.60
N LEU A 61 0.72 -4.41 11.61
CA LEU A 61 -0.28 -4.96 10.69
C LEU A 61 -1.69 -4.43 10.99
N ALA A 62 -2.06 -4.35 12.27
CA ALA A 62 -3.33 -3.77 12.67
C ALA A 62 -3.43 -2.30 12.22
N TYR A 63 -2.40 -1.48 12.47
CA TYR A 63 -2.37 -0.10 11.98
C TYR A 63 -2.43 -0.03 10.45
N TYR A 64 -1.64 -0.87 9.75
CA TYR A 64 -1.62 -0.91 8.28
C TYR A 64 -3.02 -1.15 7.71
N SER A 65 -3.78 -2.10 8.27
CA SER A 65 -5.13 -2.43 7.80
C SER A 65 -6.15 -1.31 7.97
N THR A 66 -5.89 -0.33 8.83
CA THR A 66 -6.72 0.88 8.94
C THR A 66 -6.46 1.90 7.82
N GLN A 67 -5.32 1.79 7.12
CA GLN A 67 -4.88 2.75 6.11
C GLN A 67 -4.99 2.20 4.68
N PHE A 68 -4.88 0.89 4.53
CA PHE A 68 -4.93 0.19 3.24
C PHE A 68 -5.89 -0.98 3.29
N ASN A 69 -6.53 -1.27 2.17
CA ASN A 69 -7.51 -2.35 2.04
C ASN A 69 -6.99 -3.60 1.31
N SER A 70 -5.69 -3.64 1.04
CA SER A 70 -5.03 -4.81 0.46
C SER A 70 -3.56 -4.89 0.85
N ILE A 71 -2.97 -6.07 0.65
CA ILE A 71 -1.54 -6.29 0.78
C ILE A 71 -1.10 -7.41 -0.15
N GLU A 72 0.08 -7.26 -0.73
CA GLU A 72 0.76 -8.33 -1.46
C GLU A 72 1.68 -9.10 -0.52
N LEU A 73 1.42 -10.40 -0.35
CA LEU A 73 2.23 -11.27 0.52
C LEU A 73 3.42 -11.87 -0.24
N ASN A 74 4.39 -11.03 -0.62
CA ASN A 74 5.59 -11.48 -1.33
C ASN A 74 6.38 -12.57 -0.59
N ALA A 75 6.35 -12.55 0.74
CA ALA A 75 7.03 -13.54 1.55
C ALA A 75 6.52 -14.96 1.32
N SER A 76 5.26 -15.14 0.94
CA SER A 76 4.67 -16.47 0.65
C SER A 76 5.21 -17.11 -0.61
N PHE A 77 5.81 -16.35 -1.52
CA PHE A 77 6.49 -16.88 -2.69
C PHE A 77 7.75 -17.70 -2.32
N TYR A 78 8.48 -17.24 -1.31
CA TYR A 78 9.74 -17.86 -0.89
C TYR A 78 9.59 -18.88 0.23
N LYS A 79 8.49 -18.80 0.99
CA LYS A 79 8.22 -19.66 2.12
C LYS A 79 6.73 -19.90 2.28
N ASN A 80 6.33 -21.15 2.28
CA ASN A 80 4.98 -21.52 2.65
C ASN A 80 4.85 -21.48 4.18
N TYR A 81 3.90 -20.71 4.69
CA TYR A 81 3.62 -20.60 6.12
C TYR A 81 2.53 -21.58 6.53
N GLU A 82 2.55 -21.99 7.79
CA GLU A 82 1.48 -22.80 8.36
C GLU A 82 0.14 -22.03 8.38
N PRO A 83 -1.00 -22.72 8.23
CA PRO A 83 -2.33 -22.08 8.20
C PRO A 83 -2.60 -21.16 9.40
N GLU A 84 -2.09 -21.53 10.58
CA GLU A 84 -2.20 -20.73 11.80
C GLU A 84 -1.54 -19.35 11.69
N GLN A 85 -0.48 -19.24 10.89
CA GLN A 85 0.18 -17.95 10.66
C GLN A 85 -0.70 -17.03 9.80
N TYR A 86 -1.33 -17.55 8.75
CA TYR A 86 -2.28 -16.79 7.94
C TYR A 86 -3.48 -16.36 8.78
N LYS A 87 -3.98 -17.25 9.62
CA LYS A 87 -5.07 -16.94 10.55
C LYS A 87 -4.69 -15.81 11.51
N LYS A 88 -3.48 -15.85 12.10
CA LYS A 88 -2.98 -14.76 12.97
C LYS A 88 -2.91 -13.42 12.26
N TRP A 89 -2.50 -13.39 10.99
CA TRP A 89 -2.52 -12.15 10.21
C TRP A 89 -3.93 -11.67 9.96
N TYR A 90 -4.81 -12.55 9.52
CA TYR A 90 -6.22 -12.22 9.27
C TYR A 90 -6.93 -11.66 10.52
N ASP A 91 -6.73 -12.29 11.67
CA ASP A 91 -7.38 -11.88 12.93
C ASP A 91 -6.91 -10.48 13.42
N ARG A 92 -5.77 -10.00 12.91
CA ARG A 92 -5.19 -8.68 13.25
C ARG A 92 -5.55 -7.57 12.27
N THR A 93 -6.27 -7.87 11.22
CA THR A 93 -6.72 -6.88 10.24
C THR A 93 -8.15 -6.45 10.53
N GLU A 94 -8.47 -5.17 10.26
CA GLU A 94 -9.86 -4.73 10.29
C GLU A 94 -10.67 -5.43 9.18
N LYS A 95 -11.92 -5.74 9.49
CA LYS A 95 -12.86 -6.45 8.60
C LYS A 95 -13.88 -5.49 8.05
#